data_7d6f173833052be23c71aa54a37ee2af
#
_entry.id   7d6f173833052be23c71aa54a37ee2af
#
_cell.length_a   1.000
_cell.length_b   1.000
_cell.length_c   1.000
_cell.angle_alpha   90.00
_cell.angle_beta   90.00
_cell.angle_gamma   90.00
#
_symmetry.space_group_name_H-M   'P 1'
#
loop_
_entity.id
_entity.type
_entity.pdbx_description
1 polymer ?
#
loop_
_entity_poly.entity_id
_entity_poly.type
_entity_poly.pdbx_seq_one_letter_code
_entity_poly.pdbx_strand_id
1 'polypeptide(L)'
;MTRFSQVTAALRRKSLGQYALLTLCCFVSVLLITAYASMMGSPTVLSVFPEGGDSRKQMTMIFVLAVLGCGVFTTYASGLFFRHKSRDVGILLALGASKDQLRRVLAGELALMSLSACALGALLGTPLAWFIWQGFRLLLVDSEEMALAFDPHAYLLALAFSLFVVVMLFVMLGRFLRRTNILDVVNESRKSEPIRAVPRWYGPLGIILLAAGGFLGYMAPKFFILVLHWYAPDALTALFYLPALAGLYMILLHTVVNGWRR
;
A
#
# COMPACT_ATOMS: atom_id res chain seq x y z
N MET A 1 -15.88 -8.53 -34.94
CA MET A 1 -15.27 -7.76 -33.87
C MET A 1 -16.28 -7.20 -32.83
N THR A 2 -17.46 -6.83 -33.25
CA THR A 2 -18.53 -6.26 -32.40
C THR A 2 -19.05 -7.17 -31.29
N ARG A 3 -19.13 -8.47 -31.48
CA ARG A 3 -19.61 -9.43 -30.45
C ARG A 3 -18.63 -9.61 -29.29
N PHE A 4 -17.32 -9.56 -29.54
CA PHE A 4 -16.31 -9.72 -28.49
C PHE A 4 -16.28 -8.50 -27.52
N SER A 5 -16.40 -7.30 -28.07
CA SER A 5 -16.48 -6.07 -27.24
C SER A 5 -17.76 -6.00 -26.40
N GLN A 6 -18.86 -6.56 -26.89
CA GLN A 6 -20.12 -6.63 -26.14
C GLN A 6 -20.03 -7.63 -24.98
N VAL A 7 -19.40 -8.80 -25.20
CA VAL A 7 -19.19 -9.81 -24.14
C VAL A 7 -18.24 -9.29 -23.06
N THR A 8 -17.16 -8.62 -23.46
CA THR A 8 -16.22 -8.01 -22.49
C THR A 8 -16.88 -6.88 -21.69
N ALA A 9 -17.73 -6.06 -22.33
CA ALA A 9 -18.49 -5.02 -21.64
C ALA A 9 -19.52 -5.58 -20.64
N ALA A 10 -20.19 -6.67 -20.98
CA ALA A 10 -21.14 -7.34 -20.08
C ALA A 10 -20.42 -7.98 -18.86
N LEU A 11 -19.28 -8.64 -19.08
CA LEU A 11 -18.43 -9.18 -18.00
C LEU A 11 -17.88 -8.07 -17.10
N ARG A 12 -17.47 -6.93 -17.66
CA ARG A 12 -17.02 -5.77 -16.90
C ARG A 12 -18.13 -5.24 -15.99
N ARG A 13 -19.37 -5.15 -16.48
CA ARG A 13 -20.53 -4.68 -15.68
C ARG A 13 -20.79 -5.57 -14.47
N LYS A 14 -20.58 -6.89 -14.61
CA LYS A 14 -20.73 -7.86 -13.52
C LYS A 14 -19.59 -7.79 -12.49
N SER A 15 -18.41 -7.38 -12.88
CA SER A 15 -17.21 -7.31 -12.03
C SER A 15 -16.87 -5.90 -11.54
N LEU A 16 -17.78 -4.93 -11.67
CA LEU A 16 -17.58 -3.52 -11.28
C LEU A 16 -17.06 -3.35 -9.84
N GLY A 17 -17.56 -4.15 -8.88
CA GLY A 17 -17.12 -4.07 -7.50
C GLY A 17 -15.63 -4.40 -7.30
N GLN A 18 -15.08 -5.33 -8.09
CA GLN A 18 -13.67 -5.72 -8.02
C GLN A 18 -12.76 -4.62 -8.60
N TYR A 19 -13.19 -4.01 -9.69
CA TYR A 19 -12.51 -2.86 -10.27
C TYR A 19 -12.55 -1.65 -9.34
N ALA A 20 -13.72 -1.37 -8.73
CA ALA A 20 -13.88 -0.29 -7.77
C ALA A 20 -12.95 -0.47 -6.56
N LEU A 21 -12.80 -1.69 -6.05
CA LEU A 21 -11.90 -1.98 -4.93
C LEU A 21 -10.44 -1.68 -5.29
N LEU A 22 -9.95 -2.17 -6.44
CA LEU A 22 -8.58 -1.89 -6.87
C LEU A 22 -8.35 -0.40 -7.09
N THR A 23 -9.29 0.27 -7.77
CA THR A 23 -9.24 1.72 -8.01
C THR A 23 -9.19 2.49 -6.69
N LEU A 24 -10.03 2.11 -5.72
CA LEU A 24 -10.06 2.70 -4.38
C LEU A 24 -8.72 2.51 -3.64
N CYS A 25 -8.15 1.31 -3.69
CA CYS A 25 -6.86 1.03 -3.07
C CYS A 25 -5.72 1.89 -3.66
N CYS A 26 -5.66 1.99 -5.00
CA CYS A 26 -4.69 2.85 -5.67
C CYS A 26 -4.91 4.33 -5.32
N PHE A 27 -6.16 4.78 -5.37
CA PHE A 27 -6.55 6.14 -5.04
C PHE A 27 -6.16 6.53 -3.61
N VAL A 28 -6.55 5.73 -2.61
CA VAL A 28 -6.25 6.00 -1.20
C VAL A 28 -4.75 6.00 -0.94
N SER A 29 -4.00 5.06 -1.54
CA SER A 29 -2.55 5.01 -1.38
C SER A 29 -1.86 6.27 -1.91
N VAL A 30 -2.21 6.72 -3.12
CA VAL A 30 -1.63 7.94 -3.70
C VAL A 30 -2.09 9.18 -2.93
N LEU A 31 -3.35 9.24 -2.54
CA LEU A 31 -3.94 10.34 -1.76
C LEU A 31 -3.20 10.53 -0.43
N LEU A 32 -2.98 9.45 0.33
CA LEU A 32 -2.27 9.51 1.62
C LEU A 32 -0.81 9.95 1.45
N ILE A 33 -0.12 9.41 0.43
CA ILE A 33 1.28 9.79 0.17
C ILE A 33 1.39 11.25 -0.25
N THR A 34 0.48 11.72 -1.12
CA THR A 34 0.46 13.13 -1.53
C THR A 34 0.14 14.05 -0.36
N ALA A 35 -0.85 13.69 0.47
CA ALA A 35 -1.22 14.47 1.64
C ALA A 35 -0.05 14.58 2.63
N TYR A 36 0.58 13.46 2.96
CA TYR A 36 1.71 13.43 3.89
C TYR A 36 2.92 14.22 3.35
N ALA A 37 3.27 14.01 2.07
CA ALA A 37 4.36 14.74 1.42
C ALA A 37 4.10 16.25 1.40
N SER A 38 2.85 16.69 1.12
CA SER A 38 2.46 18.11 1.15
C SER A 38 2.57 18.70 2.55
N MET A 39 2.26 17.92 3.60
CA MET A 39 2.45 18.39 4.98
C MET A 39 3.93 18.49 5.35
N MET A 40 4.76 17.54 4.96
CA MET A 40 6.21 17.57 5.24
C MET A 40 6.93 18.72 4.56
N GLY A 41 6.49 19.12 3.36
CA GLY A 41 7.05 20.24 2.58
C GLY A 41 6.52 21.60 3.00
N SER A 42 5.60 21.70 3.99
CA SER A 42 5.06 22.99 4.41
C SER A 42 6.11 23.85 5.09
N PRO A 43 6.10 25.19 4.85
CA PRO A 43 7.08 26.13 5.46
C PRO A 43 7.10 26.05 6.98
N THR A 44 5.95 25.84 7.60
CA THR A 44 5.84 25.72 9.06
C THR A 44 6.56 24.47 9.57
N VAL A 45 6.42 23.32 8.91
CA VAL A 45 7.14 22.10 9.29
C VAL A 45 8.64 22.30 9.08
N LEU A 46 9.04 22.97 8.00
CA LEU A 46 10.45 23.28 7.71
C LEU A 46 11.08 24.21 8.73
N SER A 47 10.33 25.20 9.27
CA SER A 47 10.81 26.14 10.28
C SER A 47 10.88 25.54 11.67
N VAL A 48 9.89 24.73 12.05
CA VAL A 48 9.80 24.09 13.39
C VAL A 48 10.74 22.89 13.51
N PHE A 49 10.94 22.15 12.41
CA PHE A 49 11.79 20.96 12.36
C PHE A 49 12.96 21.17 11.40
N PRO A 50 14.07 21.78 11.86
CA PRO A 50 15.22 22.06 11.02
C PRO A 50 15.85 20.79 10.44
N GLU A 51 16.51 20.96 9.30
CA GLU A 51 17.25 19.86 8.65
C GLU A 51 18.32 19.30 9.58
N GLY A 52 18.29 17.96 9.76
CA GLY A 52 19.21 17.28 10.67
C GLY A 52 18.67 17.04 12.10
N GLY A 53 17.53 17.65 12.48
CA GLY A 53 16.88 17.41 13.77
C GLY A 53 16.27 16.01 13.88
N ASP A 54 16.24 15.45 15.08
CA ASP A 54 15.71 14.08 15.31
C ASP A 54 14.23 13.96 14.98
N SER A 55 13.44 15.00 15.22
CA SER A 55 12.01 15.03 14.87
C SER A 55 11.79 14.94 13.38
N ARG A 56 12.63 15.62 12.56
CA ARG A 56 12.54 15.56 11.10
C ARG A 56 12.91 14.17 10.57
N LYS A 57 13.93 13.54 11.17
CA LYS A 57 14.31 12.15 10.83
C LYS A 57 13.17 11.19 11.13
N GLN A 58 12.50 11.33 12.28
CA GLN A 58 11.33 10.52 12.63
C GLN A 58 10.19 10.70 11.63
N MET A 59 9.86 11.93 11.22
CA MET A 59 8.85 12.20 10.21
C MET A 59 9.22 11.54 8.87
N THR A 60 10.47 11.63 8.45
CA THR A 60 10.95 10.98 7.23
C THR A 60 10.84 9.45 7.33
N MET A 61 11.18 8.85 8.47
CA MET A 61 11.02 7.42 8.71
C MET A 61 9.57 6.97 8.62
N ILE A 62 8.64 7.73 9.23
CA ILE A 62 7.19 7.45 9.15
C ILE A 62 6.74 7.54 7.70
N PHE A 63 7.22 8.53 6.93
CA PHE A 63 6.91 8.65 5.52
C PHE A 63 7.38 7.43 4.70
N VAL A 64 8.63 7.02 4.88
CA VAL A 64 9.18 5.83 4.20
C VAL A 64 8.38 4.58 4.55
N LEU A 65 8.02 4.41 5.83
CA LEU A 65 7.20 3.29 6.28
C LEU A 65 5.79 3.34 5.65
N ALA A 66 5.19 4.52 5.54
CA ALA A 66 3.91 4.71 4.88
C ALA A 66 3.96 4.37 3.39
N VAL A 67 5.02 4.81 2.68
CA VAL A 67 5.25 4.48 1.26
C VAL A 67 5.39 2.97 1.07
N LEU A 68 6.18 2.30 1.90
CA LEU A 68 6.34 0.85 1.86
C LEU A 68 5.02 0.13 2.16
N GLY A 69 4.30 0.56 3.20
CA GLY A 69 3.01 0.00 3.57
C GLY A 69 1.97 0.14 2.47
N CYS A 70 1.85 1.32 1.87
CA CYS A 70 0.97 1.58 0.72
C CYS A 70 1.37 0.74 -0.50
N GLY A 71 2.68 0.57 -0.75
CA GLY A 71 3.18 -0.27 -1.84
C GLY A 71 2.81 -1.75 -1.66
N VAL A 72 3.01 -2.29 -0.47
CA VAL A 72 2.63 -3.67 -0.12
C VAL A 72 1.11 -3.84 -0.21
N PHE A 73 0.34 -2.91 0.35
CA PHE A 73 -1.12 -2.94 0.32
C PHE A 73 -1.66 -2.94 -1.12
N THR A 74 -1.17 -2.03 -1.97
CA THR A 74 -1.58 -1.94 -3.38
C THR A 74 -1.19 -3.20 -4.16
N THR A 75 -0.01 -3.76 -3.88
CA THR A 75 0.45 -5.01 -4.49
C THR A 75 -0.46 -6.19 -4.11
N TYR A 76 -0.82 -6.29 -2.83
CA TYR A 76 -1.74 -7.32 -2.34
C TYR A 76 -3.14 -7.18 -2.95
N ALA A 77 -3.69 -5.96 -2.96
CA ALA A 77 -5.00 -5.68 -3.57
C ALA A 77 -5.02 -6.04 -5.06
N SER A 78 -3.93 -5.75 -5.77
CA SER A 78 -3.75 -6.12 -7.18
C SER A 78 -3.70 -7.64 -7.38
N GLY A 79 -3.01 -8.36 -6.50
CA GLY A 79 -2.97 -9.81 -6.51
C GLY A 79 -4.36 -10.43 -6.32
N LEU A 80 -5.15 -9.89 -5.40
CA LEU A 80 -6.52 -10.31 -5.15
C LEU A 80 -7.42 -10.04 -6.37
N PHE A 81 -7.27 -8.86 -6.99
CA PHE A 81 -7.99 -8.52 -8.23
C PHE A 81 -7.70 -9.53 -9.34
N PHE A 82 -6.43 -9.85 -9.63
CA PHE A 82 -6.08 -10.81 -10.67
C PHE A 82 -6.57 -12.22 -10.35
N ARG A 83 -6.58 -12.63 -9.10
CA ARG A 83 -7.14 -13.91 -8.67
C ARG A 83 -8.64 -14.02 -8.99
N HIS A 84 -9.41 -13.00 -8.68
CA HIS A 84 -10.84 -12.99 -9.02
C HIS A 84 -11.08 -12.91 -10.54
N LYS A 85 -10.19 -12.22 -11.26
CA LYS A 85 -10.30 -12.05 -12.71
C LYS A 85 -9.89 -13.30 -13.48
N SER A 86 -9.18 -14.25 -12.85
CA SER A 86 -8.71 -15.48 -13.50
C SER A 86 -9.86 -16.29 -14.10
N ARG A 87 -11.01 -16.32 -13.41
CA ARG A 87 -12.21 -17.02 -13.89
C ARG A 87 -12.77 -16.40 -15.18
N ASP A 88 -12.90 -15.08 -15.23
CA ASP A 88 -13.42 -14.38 -16.41
C ASP A 88 -12.49 -14.56 -17.60
N VAL A 89 -11.17 -14.45 -17.34
CA VAL A 89 -10.11 -14.67 -18.33
C VAL A 89 -10.13 -16.09 -18.87
N GLY A 90 -10.34 -17.08 -18.01
CA GLY A 90 -10.43 -18.48 -18.43
C GLY A 90 -11.64 -18.76 -19.32
N ILE A 91 -12.79 -18.18 -19.01
CA ILE A 91 -14.00 -18.30 -19.86
C ILE A 91 -13.72 -17.72 -21.25
N LEU A 92 -13.08 -16.53 -21.32
CA LEU A 92 -12.75 -15.89 -22.58
C LEU A 92 -11.75 -16.71 -23.41
N LEU A 93 -10.75 -17.32 -22.76
CA LEU A 93 -9.80 -18.21 -23.42
C LEU A 93 -10.49 -19.48 -23.93
N ALA A 94 -11.42 -20.06 -23.19
CA ALA A 94 -12.20 -21.22 -23.60
C ALA A 94 -13.12 -20.90 -24.82
N LEU A 95 -13.58 -19.66 -24.93
CA LEU A 95 -14.34 -19.16 -26.10
C LEU A 95 -13.45 -18.80 -27.30
N GLY A 96 -12.13 -19.07 -27.21
CA GLY A 96 -11.19 -18.87 -28.32
C GLY A 96 -10.55 -17.48 -28.41
N ALA A 97 -10.62 -16.67 -27.35
CA ALA A 97 -9.90 -15.40 -27.33
C ALA A 97 -8.38 -15.62 -27.27
N SER A 98 -7.60 -14.87 -28.07
CA SER A 98 -6.14 -14.95 -28.00
C SER A 98 -5.59 -14.22 -26.75
N LYS A 99 -4.46 -14.71 -26.21
CA LYS A 99 -3.80 -14.06 -25.05
C LYS A 99 -3.43 -12.60 -25.33
N ASP A 100 -3.08 -12.27 -26.59
CA ASP A 100 -2.70 -10.90 -26.97
C ASP A 100 -3.91 -9.95 -27.06
N GLN A 101 -5.05 -10.44 -27.51
CA GLN A 101 -6.30 -9.68 -27.46
C GLN A 101 -6.70 -9.37 -26.03
N LEU A 102 -6.64 -10.37 -25.17
CA LEU A 102 -6.97 -10.26 -23.76
C LEU A 102 -6.01 -9.31 -23.03
N ARG A 103 -4.70 -9.40 -23.32
CA ARG A 103 -3.69 -8.50 -22.80
C ARG A 103 -3.98 -7.03 -23.13
N ARG A 104 -4.32 -6.73 -24.40
CA ARG A 104 -4.63 -5.37 -24.83
C ARG A 104 -5.87 -4.80 -24.13
N VAL A 105 -6.92 -5.59 -24.01
CA VAL A 105 -8.17 -5.16 -23.35
C VAL A 105 -7.93 -4.90 -21.87
N LEU A 106 -7.35 -5.87 -21.15
CA LEU A 106 -7.06 -5.73 -19.71
C LEU A 106 -6.04 -4.62 -19.43
N ALA A 107 -5.02 -4.47 -20.28
CA ALA A 107 -4.04 -3.38 -20.13
C ALA A 107 -4.70 -2.02 -20.29
N GLY A 108 -5.59 -1.85 -21.26
CA GLY A 108 -6.34 -0.60 -21.44
C GLY A 108 -7.26 -0.28 -20.25
N GLU A 109 -7.98 -1.29 -19.73
CA GLU A 109 -8.83 -1.12 -18.55
C GLU A 109 -8.01 -0.75 -17.29
N LEU A 110 -6.91 -1.46 -17.04
CA LEU A 110 -6.04 -1.18 -15.91
C LEU A 110 -5.34 0.17 -16.03
N ALA A 111 -4.90 0.55 -17.23
CA ALA A 111 -4.31 1.87 -17.47
C ALA A 111 -5.29 2.99 -17.13
N LEU A 112 -6.51 2.91 -17.66
CA LEU A 112 -7.53 3.93 -17.42
C LEU A 112 -7.83 4.05 -15.91
N MET A 113 -8.01 2.92 -15.23
CA MET A 113 -8.33 2.91 -13.80
C MET A 113 -7.19 3.40 -12.93
N SER A 114 -5.97 2.90 -13.17
CA SER A 114 -4.81 3.30 -12.37
C SER A 114 -4.46 4.77 -12.59
N LEU A 115 -4.49 5.25 -13.84
CA LEU A 115 -4.22 6.66 -14.13
C LEU A 115 -5.28 7.59 -13.53
N SER A 116 -6.58 7.23 -13.64
CA SER A 116 -7.64 8.03 -13.03
C SER A 116 -7.55 8.04 -11.50
N ALA A 117 -7.27 6.87 -10.87
CA ALA A 117 -7.09 6.77 -9.44
C ALA A 117 -5.88 7.58 -8.95
N CYS A 118 -4.75 7.49 -9.65
CA CYS A 118 -3.53 8.24 -9.31
C CYS A 118 -3.73 9.74 -9.50
N ALA A 119 -4.35 10.17 -10.60
CA ALA A 119 -4.63 11.58 -10.85
C ALA A 119 -5.57 12.18 -9.79
N LEU A 120 -6.67 11.48 -9.46
CA LEU A 120 -7.59 11.91 -8.41
C LEU A 120 -6.92 11.88 -7.03
N GLY A 121 -6.10 10.87 -6.73
CA GLY A 121 -5.36 10.78 -5.47
C GLY A 121 -4.38 11.93 -5.30
N ALA A 122 -3.61 12.25 -6.33
CA ALA A 122 -2.69 13.39 -6.31
C ALA A 122 -3.44 14.74 -6.20
N LEU A 123 -4.54 14.90 -6.93
CA LEU A 123 -5.33 16.12 -6.90
C LEU A 123 -6.00 16.35 -5.52
N LEU A 124 -6.56 15.30 -4.92
CA LEU A 124 -7.27 15.40 -3.64
C LEU A 124 -6.35 15.28 -2.42
N GLY A 125 -5.10 14.86 -2.59
CA GLY A 125 -4.13 14.74 -1.51
C GLY A 125 -3.81 16.08 -0.83
N THR A 126 -3.65 17.15 -1.61
CA THR A 126 -3.41 18.50 -1.06
C THR A 126 -4.61 19.07 -0.32
N PRO A 127 -5.86 19.01 -0.85
CA PRO A 127 -7.05 19.34 -0.07
C PRO A 127 -7.19 18.53 1.21
N LEU A 128 -6.84 17.25 1.20
CA LEU A 128 -6.83 16.43 2.42
C LEU A 128 -5.78 16.94 3.42
N ALA A 129 -4.58 17.25 2.97
CA ALA A 129 -3.52 17.84 3.80
C ALA A 129 -4.00 19.17 4.42
N TRP A 130 -4.65 20.03 3.64
CA TRP A 130 -5.23 21.26 4.12
C TRP A 130 -6.31 21.02 5.18
N PHE A 131 -7.19 20.05 4.97
CA PHE A 131 -8.22 19.70 5.93
C PHE A 131 -7.65 19.19 7.26
N ILE A 132 -6.65 18.32 7.20
CA ILE A 132 -5.93 17.84 8.39
C ILE A 132 -5.25 19.00 9.10
N TRP A 133 -4.62 19.89 8.35
CA TRP A 133 -3.96 21.09 8.87
C TRP A 133 -4.92 22.02 9.62
N GLN A 134 -6.12 22.24 9.07
CA GLN A 134 -7.16 23.00 9.75
C GLN A 134 -7.61 22.32 11.06
N GLY A 135 -7.68 21.00 11.09
CA GLY A 135 -7.95 20.24 12.31
C GLY A 135 -6.88 20.48 13.39
N PHE A 136 -5.59 20.47 13.02
CA PHE A 136 -4.50 20.81 13.94
C PHE A 136 -4.60 22.26 14.43
N ARG A 137 -4.93 23.19 13.56
CA ARG A 137 -5.10 24.61 13.90
C ARG A 137 -6.22 24.85 14.91
N LEU A 138 -7.28 24.08 14.90
CA LEU A 138 -8.36 24.15 15.89
C LEU A 138 -7.95 23.62 17.26
N LEU A 139 -6.97 22.71 17.31
CA LEU A 139 -6.50 22.07 18.55
C LEU A 139 -5.33 22.82 19.22
N LEU A 140 -4.56 23.58 18.47
CA LEU A 140 -3.39 24.32 18.94
C LEU A 140 -3.71 25.82 19.06
N VAL A 141 -3.60 26.36 20.26
CA VAL A 141 -3.99 27.71 20.61
C VAL A 141 -3.11 28.81 19.97
N ASP A 142 -1.84 28.52 19.64
CA ASP A 142 -0.84 29.45 19.11
C ASP A 142 -0.55 29.27 17.59
N SER A 143 -1.56 28.96 16.79
CA SER A 143 -1.35 28.53 15.41
C SER A 143 -1.61 29.62 14.33
N GLU A 144 -1.60 30.93 14.70
CA GLU A 144 -1.87 31.98 13.72
C GLU A 144 -0.86 32.10 12.57
N GLU A 145 0.38 31.62 12.77
CA GLU A 145 1.45 31.67 11.76
C GLU A 145 1.57 30.38 10.91
N MET A 146 0.66 29.41 11.10
CA MET A 146 0.73 28.14 10.37
C MET A 146 0.21 28.28 8.94
N ALA A 147 1.12 28.35 7.97
CA ALA A 147 0.80 28.39 6.54
C ALA A 147 1.11 27.05 5.87
N LEU A 148 0.11 26.47 5.20
CA LEU A 148 0.33 25.37 4.25
C LEU A 148 0.63 26.01 2.88
N ALA A 149 1.88 25.93 2.43
CA ALA A 149 2.23 26.33 1.08
C ALA A 149 2.21 25.13 0.14
N PHE A 150 1.95 25.41 -1.12
CA PHE A 150 1.96 24.43 -2.18
C PHE A 150 3.42 24.04 -2.50
N ASP A 151 3.81 22.80 -2.18
CA ASP A 151 5.15 22.29 -2.44
C ASP A 151 5.17 21.42 -3.70
N PRO A 152 5.88 21.82 -4.78
CA PRO A 152 5.99 21.01 -5.99
C PRO A 152 6.72 19.69 -5.76
N HIS A 153 7.60 19.57 -4.76
CA HIS A 153 8.30 18.33 -4.43
C HIS A 153 7.34 17.24 -3.94
N ALA A 154 6.27 17.60 -3.24
CA ALA A 154 5.23 16.67 -2.83
C ALA A 154 4.57 15.96 -4.03
N TYR A 155 4.32 16.72 -5.11
CA TYR A 155 3.75 16.16 -6.34
C TYR A 155 4.75 15.30 -7.10
N LEU A 156 6.03 15.59 -7.03
CA LEU A 156 7.06 14.76 -7.63
C LEU A 156 7.14 13.39 -6.93
N LEU A 157 7.05 13.36 -5.61
CA LEU A 157 6.96 12.12 -4.83
C LEU A 157 5.67 11.35 -5.13
N ALA A 158 4.53 12.04 -5.22
CA ALA A 158 3.26 11.44 -5.60
C ALA A 158 3.31 10.85 -7.02
N LEU A 159 3.95 11.54 -7.97
CA LEU A 159 4.16 11.07 -9.34
C LEU A 159 5.06 9.83 -9.37
N ALA A 160 6.16 9.83 -8.61
CA ALA A 160 7.06 8.68 -8.51
C ALA A 160 6.34 7.45 -7.95
N PHE A 161 5.52 7.61 -6.90
CA PHE A 161 4.73 6.52 -6.35
C PHE A 161 3.62 6.08 -7.32
N SER A 162 2.96 7.00 -8.00
CA SER A 162 1.96 6.69 -9.03
C SER A 162 2.56 5.86 -10.17
N LEU A 163 3.77 6.25 -10.62
CA LEU A 163 4.51 5.49 -11.63
C LEU A 163 4.82 4.07 -11.13
N PHE A 164 5.28 3.94 -9.89
CA PHE A 164 5.49 2.63 -9.26
C PHE A 164 4.23 1.78 -9.28
N VAL A 165 3.07 2.32 -8.89
CA VAL A 165 1.77 1.62 -8.88
C VAL A 165 1.40 1.14 -10.29
N VAL A 166 1.51 2.02 -11.28
CA VAL A 166 1.18 1.69 -12.68
C VAL A 166 2.11 0.59 -13.19
N VAL A 167 3.42 0.73 -13.03
CA VAL A 167 4.41 -0.27 -13.47
C VAL A 167 4.16 -1.61 -12.79
N MET A 168 3.93 -1.61 -11.49
CA MET A 168 3.63 -2.81 -10.71
C MET A 168 2.38 -3.54 -11.25
N LEU A 169 1.30 -2.82 -11.54
CA LEU A 169 0.08 -3.39 -12.12
C LEU A 169 0.34 -4.04 -13.48
N PHE A 170 1.12 -3.38 -14.36
CA PHE A 170 1.47 -3.95 -15.67
C PHE A 170 2.38 -5.18 -15.57
N VAL A 171 3.33 -5.17 -14.64
CA VAL A 171 4.18 -6.35 -14.37
C VAL A 171 3.33 -7.51 -13.85
N MET A 172 2.40 -7.25 -12.95
CA MET A 172 1.48 -8.28 -12.44
C MET A 172 0.55 -8.81 -13.53
N LEU A 173 0.01 -7.94 -14.40
CA LEU A 173 -0.76 -8.36 -15.57
C LEU A 173 0.05 -9.29 -16.48
N GLY A 174 1.29 -8.93 -16.79
CA GLY A 174 2.18 -9.73 -17.61
C GLY A 174 2.46 -11.12 -17.00
N ARG A 175 2.75 -11.16 -15.67
CA ARG A 175 2.95 -12.41 -14.93
C ARG A 175 1.67 -13.24 -14.88
N PHE A 176 0.54 -12.62 -14.66
CA PHE A 176 -0.77 -13.27 -14.62
C PHE A 176 -1.08 -13.97 -15.94
N LEU A 177 -1.01 -13.27 -17.08
CA LEU A 177 -1.31 -13.83 -18.39
C LEU A 177 -0.33 -14.94 -18.83
N ARG A 178 0.94 -14.85 -18.42
CA ARG A 178 1.93 -15.92 -18.68
C ARG A 178 1.60 -17.20 -17.91
N ARG A 179 1.09 -17.10 -16.69
CA ARG A 179 0.78 -18.23 -15.82
C ARG A 179 -0.61 -18.82 -16.07
N THR A 180 -1.52 -18.06 -16.67
CA THR A 180 -2.90 -18.52 -16.91
C THR A 180 -2.94 -19.52 -18.05
N ASN A 181 -3.19 -20.80 -17.72
CA ASN A 181 -3.51 -21.88 -18.65
C ASN A 181 -4.98 -22.25 -18.48
N ILE A 182 -5.62 -22.71 -19.59
CA ILE A 182 -7.05 -23.08 -19.60
C ILE A 182 -7.34 -24.18 -18.56
N LEU A 183 -6.42 -25.11 -18.36
CA LEU A 183 -6.53 -26.21 -17.39
C LEU A 183 -6.51 -25.74 -15.93
N ASP A 184 -5.73 -24.70 -15.60
CA ASP A 184 -5.62 -24.17 -14.25
C ASP A 184 -6.92 -23.45 -13.81
N VAL A 185 -7.58 -22.77 -14.75
CA VAL A 185 -8.82 -22.05 -14.49
C VAL A 185 -9.99 -22.99 -14.15
N VAL A 186 -10.07 -24.15 -14.82
CA VAL A 186 -11.10 -25.16 -14.52
C VAL A 186 -10.84 -25.82 -13.17
N ASN A 187 -9.58 -26.02 -12.80
CA ASN A 187 -9.20 -26.59 -11.51
C ASN A 187 -9.26 -25.59 -10.34
N GLU A 188 -9.05 -24.30 -10.59
CA GLU A 188 -9.08 -23.27 -9.56
C GLU A 188 -10.52 -23.02 -9.03
N SER A 189 -11.54 -23.24 -9.87
CA SER A 189 -12.96 -23.20 -9.45
C SER A 189 -13.33 -24.36 -8.51
N ARG A 190 -12.54 -25.43 -8.46
CA ARG A 190 -12.70 -26.58 -7.55
C ARG A 190 -11.83 -26.52 -6.29
N LYS A 191 -10.79 -25.69 -6.27
CA LYS A 191 -9.96 -25.47 -5.09
C LYS A 191 -10.59 -24.36 -4.25
N SER A 192 -11.53 -24.73 -3.38
CA SER A 192 -11.75 -23.95 -2.16
C SER A 192 -10.41 -23.99 -1.42
N GLU A 193 -9.64 -22.86 -1.43
CA GLU A 193 -8.40 -22.80 -0.65
C GLU A 193 -8.80 -23.03 0.81
N PRO A 194 -8.36 -24.13 1.45
CA PRO A 194 -8.57 -24.28 2.88
C PRO A 194 -7.82 -23.12 3.54
N ILE A 195 -8.53 -22.30 4.31
CA ILE A 195 -7.90 -21.30 5.16
C ILE A 195 -6.88 -22.04 6.01
N ARG A 196 -5.59 -21.91 5.69
CA ARG A 196 -4.52 -22.57 6.45
C ARG A 196 -4.60 -22.05 7.87
N ALA A 197 -4.91 -22.95 8.79
CA ALA A 197 -4.92 -22.62 10.21
C ALA A 197 -3.54 -22.10 10.60
N VAL A 198 -3.52 -20.91 11.19
CA VAL A 198 -2.28 -20.34 11.73
C VAL A 198 -1.91 -21.17 12.96
N PRO A 199 -0.65 -21.63 13.08
CA PRO A 199 -0.21 -22.40 14.23
C PRO A 199 -0.49 -21.66 15.54
N ARG A 200 -0.90 -22.40 16.57
CA ARG A 200 -1.26 -21.80 17.88
C ARG A 200 -0.12 -21.03 18.55
N TRP A 201 1.12 -21.35 18.21
CA TRP A 201 2.30 -20.70 18.78
C TRP A 201 2.57 -19.28 18.22
N TYR A 202 1.88 -18.89 17.13
CA TYR A 202 2.00 -17.53 16.55
C TYR A 202 1.55 -16.43 17.53
N GLY A 203 0.51 -16.68 18.32
CA GLY A 203 0.04 -15.73 19.31
C GLY A 203 1.09 -15.46 20.42
N PRO A 204 1.50 -16.48 21.20
CA PRO A 204 2.50 -16.32 22.26
C PRO A 204 3.85 -15.81 21.72
N LEU A 205 4.34 -16.35 20.61
CA LEU A 205 5.58 -15.89 20.01
C LEU A 205 5.49 -14.44 19.53
N GLY A 206 4.35 -14.04 18.97
CA GLY A 206 4.10 -12.66 18.58
C GLY A 206 4.20 -11.68 19.76
N ILE A 207 3.65 -12.05 20.92
CA ILE A 207 3.75 -11.24 22.16
C ILE A 207 5.21 -11.14 22.64
N ILE A 208 5.94 -12.25 22.61
CA ILE A 208 7.36 -12.26 23.00
C ILE A 208 8.18 -11.38 22.06
N LEU A 209 7.98 -11.50 20.74
CA LEU A 209 8.68 -10.69 19.75
C LEU A 209 8.32 -9.20 19.87
N LEU A 210 7.07 -8.88 20.16
CA LEU A 210 6.63 -7.50 20.39
C LEU A 210 7.32 -6.89 21.60
N ALA A 211 7.33 -7.61 22.71
CA ALA A 211 7.97 -7.16 23.96
C ALA A 211 9.50 -7.07 23.80
N ALA A 212 10.14 -8.11 23.27
CA ALA A 212 11.58 -8.15 23.05
C ALA A 212 12.04 -7.09 22.05
N GLY A 213 11.31 -6.92 20.92
CA GLY A 213 11.62 -5.92 19.92
C GLY A 213 11.43 -4.49 20.42
N GLY A 214 10.37 -4.24 21.21
CA GLY A 214 10.18 -2.95 21.88
C GLY A 214 11.30 -2.64 22.88
N PHE A 215 11.69 -3.61 23.69
CA PHE A 215 12.80 -3.48 24.62
C PHE A 215 14.14 -3.26 23.91
N LEU A 216 14.44 -4.06 22.89
CA LEU A 216 15.66 -3.92 22.08
C LEU A 216 15.72 -2.55 21.38
N GLY A 217 14.62 -2.11 20.77
CA GLY A 217 14.55 -0.81 20.11
C GLY A 217 14.76 0.36 21.08
N TYR A 218 14.24 0.25 22.31
CA TYR A 218 14.44 1.25 23.36
C TYR A 218 15.86 1.24 23.94
N MET A 219 16.47 0.06 24.09
CA MET A 219 17.80 -0.08 24.69
C MET A 219 18.94 0.13 23.69
N ALA A 220 18.73 -0.16 22.39
CA ALA A 220 19.78 -0.07 21.40
C ALA A 220 20.44 1.33 21.32
N PRO A 221 19.71 2.46 21.23
CA PRO A 221 20.34 3.78 21.20
C PRO A 221 21.18 4.05 22.45
N LYS A 222 20.67 3.67 23.62
CA LYS A 222 21.38 3.84 24.91
C LYS A 222 22.65 3.02 24.96
N PHE A 223 22.60 1.78 24.48
CA PHE A 223 23.77 0.90 24.41
C PHE A 223 24.85 1.47 23.47
N PHE A 224 24.48 1.96 22.30
CA PHE A 224 25.43 2.56 21.37
C PHE A 224 26.09 3.80 21.98
N ILE A 225 25.35 4.66 22.67
CA ILE A 225 25.88 5.87 23.29
C ILE A 225 26.76 5.52 24.51
N LEU A 226 26.30 4.65 25.43
CA LEU A 226 26.96 4.37 26.71
C LEU A 226 28.17 3.44 26.56
N VAL A 227 28.11 2.44 25.68
CA VAL A 227 29.15 1.41 25.57
C VAL A 227 30.10 1.68 24.43
N LEU A 228 29.57 2.06 23.25
CA LEU A 228 30.40 2.31 22.06
C LEU A 228 30.81 3.77 21.87
N HIS A 229 30.28 4.70 22.69
CA HIS A 229 30.51 6.14 22.53
C HIS A 229 30.25 6.62 21.10
N TRP A 230 29.29 5.98 20.42
CA TRP A 230 28.97 6.22 19.03
C TRP A 230 27.48 6.58 18.87
N TYR A 231 27.23 7.72 18.22
CA TYR A 231 25.88 8.11 17.82
C TYR A 231 25.48 7.34 16.57
N ALA A 232 24.81 6.20 16.77
CA ALA A 232 24.34 5.38 15.67
C ALA A 232 23.28 6.14 14.85
N PRO A 233 23.30 6.02 13.52
CA PRO A 233 22.23 6.59 12.68
C PRO A 233 20.87 6.06 13.07
N ASP A 234 19.82 6.93 13.04
CA ASP A 234 18.46 6.56 13.43
C ASP A 234 17.90 5.40 12.60
N ALA A 235 18.32 5.29 11.32
CA ALA A 235 17.97 4.15 10.47
C ALA A 235 18.47 2.81 11.04
N LEU A 236 19.67 2.79 11.65
CA LEU A 236 20.21 1.59 12.28
C LEU A 236 19.46 1.25 13.57
N THR A 237 19.15 2.25 14.40
CA THR A 237 18.39 2.07 15.63
C THR A 237 16.96 1.62 15.36
N ALA A 238 16.34 2.10 14.28
CA ALA A 238 15.01 1.66 13.82
C ALA A 238 14.97 0.18 13.44
N LEU A 239 16.07 -0.41 12.94
CA LEU A 239 16.13 -1.84 12.65
C LEU A 239 15.86 -2.72 13.87
N PHE A 240 16.19 -2.25 15.07
CA PHE A 240 15.93 -3.00 16.29
C PHE A 240 14.44 -3.08 16.69
N TYR A 241 13.58 -2.26 16.06
CA TYR A 241 12.13 -2.37 16.19
C TYR A 241 11.49 -3.38 15.21
N LEU A 242 12.23 -3.91 14.23
CA LEU A 242 11.70 -4.91 13.29
C LEU A 242 11.11 -6.16 13.97
N PRO A 243 11.72 -6.72 15.04
CA PRO A 243 11.11 -7.84 15.75
C PRO A 243 9.75 -7.46 16.37
N ALA A 244 9.59 -6.22 16.86
CA ALA A 244 8.31 -5.74 17.38
C ALA A 244 7.23 -5.68 16.29
N LEU A 245 7.57 -5.19 15.11
CA LEU A 245 6.66 -5.17 13.96
C LEU A 245 6.28 -6.58 13.51
N ALA A 246 7.26 -7.50 13.45
CA ALA A 246 7.00 -8.90 13.13
C ALA A 246 6.08 -9.56 14.17
N GLY A 247 6.30 -9.26 15.45
CA GLY A 247 5.46 -9.72 16.56
C GLY A 247 4.03 -9.21 16.47
N LEU A 248 3.85 -7.93 16.17
CA LEU A 248 2.53 -7.32 15.95
C LEU A 248 1.80 -8.00 14.79
N TYR A 249 2.50 -8.21 13.66
CA TYR A 249 1.94 -8.91 12.50
C TYR A 249 1.51 -10.35 12.84
N MET A 250 2.30 -11.09 13.61
CA MET A 250 1.97 -12.45 14.05
C MET A 250 0.74 -12.48 14.96
N ILE A 251 0.61 -11.52 15.88
CA ILE A 251 -0.58 -11.37 16.75
C ILE A 251 -1.82 -11.08 15.89
N LEU A 252 -1.73 -10.13 14.95
CA LEU A 252 -2.83 -9.79 14.08
C LEU A 252 -3.27 -10.99 13.23
N LEU A 253 -2.33 -11.72 12.64
CA LEU A 253 -2.64 -12.94 11.89
C LEU A 253 -3.33 -13.99 12.76
N HIS A 254 -2.82 -14.22 13.97
CA HIS A 254 -3.38 -15.20 14.89
C HIS A 254 -4.80 -14.82 15.31
N THR A 255 -5.04 -13.56 15.66
CA THR A 255 -6.35 -13.07 16.09
C THR A 255 -7.38 -13.07 14.97
N VAL A 256 -7.01 -12.63 13.76
CA VAL A 256 -7.92 -12.59 12.61
C VAL A 256 -8.26 -14.01 12.13
N VAL A 257 -7.28 -14.88 11.97
CA VAL A 257 -7.52 -16.23 11.41
C VAL A 257 -8.15 -17.17 12.42
N ASN A 258 -7.75 -17.12 13.69
CA ASN A 258 -8.28 -18.02 14.72
C ASN A 258 -9.51 -17.43 15.44
N GLY A 259 -9.68 -16.11 15.48
CA GLY A 259 -10.84 -15.45 16.06
C GLY A 259 -12.12 -15.64 15.23
N TRP A 260 -12.01 -15.73 13.91
CA TRP A 260 -13.16 -16.00 13.01
C TRP A 260 -13.59 -17.47 13.00
N ARG A 261 -12.87 -18.32 13.66
CA ARG A 261 -13.15 -19.76 13.74
C ARG A 261 -13.94 -20.18 14.99
N ARG A 262 -14.21 -19.25 15.90
CA ARG A 262 -15.11 -19.40 17.04
C ARG A 262 -16.47 -18.80 16.73
#